data_894ede1625a16093c7b73d1badbff774
#
_entry.id   894ede1625a16093c7b73d1badbff774
#
_cell.length_a   1.000
_cell.length_b   1.000
_cell.length_c   1.000
_cell.angle_alpha   90.00
_cell.angle_beta   90.00
_cell.angle_gamma   90.00
#
_symmetry.space_group_name_H-M   'P 1'
#
loop_
_entity.id
_entity.type
_entity.pdbx_description
1 polymer ?
#
loop_
_entity_poly.entity_id
_entity_poly.type
_entity_poly.pdbx_seq_one_letter_code
_entity_poly.pdbx_strand_id
1 'polypeptide(L)'
;MRLLITRPQPDGARTAAALAAHGHEAVLAPLLRIEPVAAAFGRGPWDGAVMTSANAARALATHPRRAEIVALPAFVVGGRTSEAARETGFDHITSADGDADDLVRLIKRQSATALL
;
A
#
# COMPACT_ATOMS: atom_id res chain seq x y z
N MET A 1 -25.91 -3.96 13.81
CA MET A 1 -24.98 -4.16 14.95
C MET A 1 -24.25 -2.84 15.24
N ARG A 2 -23.77 -2.69 16.42
CA ARG A 2 -22.89 -1.58 16.80
C ARG A 2 -21.45 -2.08 16.84
N LEU A 3 -20.58 -1.51 16.00
CA LEU A 3 -19.24 -2.04 15.74
C LEU A 3 -18.17 -1.01 16.06
N LEU A 4 -17.11 -1.46 16.73
CA LEU A 4 -15.94 -0.64 17.01
C LEU A 4 -14.92 -0.79 15.91
N ILE A 5 -14.52 0.32 15.30
CA ILE A 5 -13.55 0.34 14.19
C ILE A 5 -12.21 0.82 14.73
N THR A 6 -11.26 -0.09 14.85
CA THR A 6 -9.96 0.16 15.48
C THR A 6 -8.83 0.42 14.49
N ARG A 7 -9.08 0.30 13.20
CA ARG A 7 -8.04 0.51 12.20
C ARG A 7 -7.66 2.00 12.04
N PRO A 8 -6.40 2.29 11.64
CA PRO A 8 -5.94 3.66 11.46
C PRO A 8 -6.72 4.42 10.39
N GLN A 9 -6.75 5.75 10.51
CA GLN A 9 -7.27 6.61 9.46
C GLN A 9 -6.27 6.69 8.28
N PRO A 10 -6.74 6.89 7.05
CA PRO A 10 -8.14 7.14 6.63
C PRO A 10 -8.99 5.88 6.46
N ASP A 11 -8.40 4.70 6.56
CA ASP A 11 -9.09 3.44 6.28
C ASP A 11 -10.20 3.12 7.29
N GLY A 12 -10.06 3.58 8.53
CA GLY A 12 -11.09 3.46 9.55
C GLY A 12 -12.40 4.13 9.14
N ALA A 13 -12.33 5.35 8.66
CA ALA A 13 -13.51 6.09 8.19
C ALA A 13 -14.16 5.41 6.97
N ARG A 14 -13.36 4.85 6.07
CA ARG A 14 -13.86 4.13 4.89
C ARG A 14 -14.60 2.85 5.30
N THR A 15 -14.06 2.10 6.25
CA THR A 15 -14.72 0.92 6.80
C THR A 15 -16.03 1.29 7.49
N ALA A 16 -16.02 2.35 8.29
CA ALA A 16 -17.21 2.84 8.98
C ALA A 16 -18.32 3.22 7.99
N ALA A 17 -17.98 3.92 6.92
CA ALA A 17 -18.94 4.30 5.88
C ALA A 17 -19.54 3.08 5.19
N ALA A 18 -18.73 2.07 4.87
CA ALA A 18 -19.20 0.84 4.26
C ALA A 18 -20.18 0.08 5.18
N LEU A 19 -19.87 0.00 6.47
CA LEU A 19 -20.73 -0.65 7.46
C LEU A 19 -22.03 0.13 7.67
N ALA A 20 -21.98 1.45 7.70
CA ALA A 20 -23.16 2.30 7.81
C ALA A 20 -24.11 2.12 6.62
N ALA A 21 -23.58 1.94 5.42
CA ALA A 21 -24.35 1.67 4.22
C ALA A 21 -25.13 0.34 4.31
N HIS A 22 -24.69 -0.60 5.13
CA HIS A 22 -25.38 -1.86 5.41
C HIS A 22 -26.22 -1.82 6.69
N GLY A 23 -26.49 -0.64 7.23
CA GLY A 23 -27.37 -0.47 8.39
C GLY A 23 -26.72 -0.72 9.76
N HIS A 24 -25.40 -0.79 9.81
CA HIS A 24 -24.68 -0.95 11.07
C HIS A 24 -24.26 0.40 11.65
N GLU A 25 -24.20 0.50 12.97
CA GLU A 25 -23.60 1.64 13.66
C GLU A 25 -22.10 1.38 13.80
N ALA A 26 -21.27 2.29 13.28
CA ALA A 26 -19.82 2.18 13.34
C ALA A 26 -19.25 3.31 14.22
N VAL A 27 -18.46 2.94 15.23
CA VAL A 27 -17.79 3.88 16.12
C VAL A 27 -16.29 3.85 15.82
N LEU A 28 -15.74 4.99 15.43
CA LEU A 28 -14.32 5.12 15.16
C LEU A 28 -13.52 5.21 16.46
N ALA A 29 -12.57 4.29 16.61
CA ALA A 29 -11.68 4.24 17.77
C ALA A 29 -10.30 3.74 17.32
N PRO A 30 -9.58 4.50 16.47
CA PRO A 30 -8.28 4.05 15.98
C PRO A 30 -7.30 3.87 17.16
N LEU A 31 -6.64 2.72 17.19
CA LEU A 31 -5.63 2.39 18.19
C LEU A 31 -4.21 2.72 17.74
N LEU A 32 -4.03 3.00 16.45
CA LEU A 32 -2.75 3.35 15.85
C LEU A 32 -2.93 4.60 14.99
N ARG A 33 -1.92 5.44 14.97
CA ARG A 33 -1.79 6.54 14.04
C ARG A 33 -0.60 6.26 13.14
N ILE A 34 -0.80 6.37 11.83
CA ILE A 34 0.26 6.18 10.84
C ILE A 34 0.94 7.53 10.62
N GLU A 35 2.24 7.57 10.86
CA GLU A 35 3.06 8.76 10.62
C GLU A 35 4.16 8.43 9.62
N PRO A 36 4.30 9.21 8.52
CA PRO A 36 5.42 9.06 7.61
C PRO A 36 6.73 9.38 8.32
N VAL A 37 7.76 8.58 8.05
CA VAL A 37 9.12 8.86 8.48
C VAL A 37 10.03 8.95 7.26
N ALA A 38 11.06 9.78 7.33
CA ALA A 38 12.05 9.89 6.27
C ALA A 38 13.08 8.76 6.40
N ALA A 39 12.66 7.54 6.11
CA ALA A 39 13.52 6.37 6.18
C ALA A 39 14.66 6.48 5.17
N ALA A 40 15.86 6.01 5.56
CA ALA A 40 16.98 5.91 4.64
C ALA A 40 16.84 4.68 3.77
N PHE A 41 16.81 4.86 2.44
CA PHE A 41 16.68 3.75 1.51
C PHE A 41 18.01 3.14 1.08
N GLY A 42 19.12 3.71 1.52
CA GLY A 42 20.43 3.31 1.04
C GLY A 42 20.69 3.79 -0.39
N ARG A 43 21.66 3.19 -1.04
CA ARG A 43 22.00 3.51 -2.43
C ARG A 43 21.41 2.47 -3.37
N GLY A 44 20.82 2.95 -4.46
CA GLY A 44 20.42 2.09 -5.56
C GLY A 44 21.62 1.58 -6.39
N PRO A 45 21.37 1.02 -7.55
CA PRO A 45 20.04 0.95 -8.13
C PRO A 45 19.14 -0.11 -7.49
N TRP A 46 17.82 0.13 -7.55
CA TRP A 46 16.80 -0.86 -7.20
C TRP A 46 16.03 -1.25 -8.45
N ASP A 47 15.55 -2.48 -8.50
CA ASP A 47 14.79 -3.01 -9.63
C ASP A 47 13.28 -2.84 -9.45
N GLY A 48 12.83 -2.54 -8.26
CA GLY A 48 11.43 -2.32 -7.97
C GLY A 48 11.17 -1.94 -6.53
N ALA A 49 9.94 -1.55 -6.25
CA ALA A 49 9.45 -1.24 -4.90
C ALA A 49 8.35 -2.22 -4.53
N VAL A 50 8.41 -2.77 -3.33
CA VAL A 50 7.42 -3.72 -2.80
C VAL A 50 6.63 -3.04 -1.69
N MET A 51 5.31 -3.08 -1.81
CA MET A 51 4.40 -2.50 -0.81
C MET A 51 3.22 -3.44 -0.55
N THR A 52 3.00 -3.77 0.70
CA THR A 52 1.90 -4.63 1.13
C THR A 52 0.81 -3.86 1.87
N SER A 53 0.95 -2.54 1.98
CA SER A 53 0.00 -1.66 2.65
C SER A 53 -0.15 -0.35 1.89
N ALA A 54 -1.38 0.14 1.79
CA ALA A 54 -1.65 1.47 1.25
C ALA A 54 -0.95 2.58 2.07
N ASN A 55 -0.74 2.36 3.36
CA ASN A 55 -0.03 3.31 4.23
C ASN A 55 1.42 3.52 3.80
N ALA A 56 2.09 2.47 3.29
CA ALA A 56 3.46 2.60 2.78
C ALA A 56 3.51 3.53 1.56
N ALA A 57 2.58 3.38 0.63
CA ALA A 57 2.47 4.26 -0.54
C ALA A 57 2.18 5.72 -0.12
N ARG A 58 1.26 5.91 0.83
CA ARG A 58 0.93 7.25 1.34
C ARG A 58 2.12 7.91 2.04
N ALA A 59 2.88 7.13 2.82
CA ALA A 59 4.09 7.63 3.47
C ALA A 59 5.15 8.07 2.46
N LEU A 60 5.27 7.34 1.35
CA LEU A 60 6.20 7.69 0.27
C LEU A 60 5.84 9.02 -0.39
N ALA A 61 4.57 9.41 -0.40
CA ALA A 61 4.11 10.63 -1.05
C ALA A 61 4.83 11.89 -0.55
N THR A 62 5.29 11.90 0.71
CA THR A 62 6.03 13.02 1.31
C THR A 62 7.52 12.75 1.48
N HIS A 63 8.02 11.62 0.98
CA HIS A 63 9.44 11.27 1.14
C HIS A 63 10.32 12.10 0.21
N PRO A 64 11.51 12.57 0.67
CA PRO A 64 12.43 13.38 -0.15
C PRO A 64 12.87 12.68 -1.45
N ARG A 65 12.95 11.36 -1.47
CA ARG A 65 13.35 10.58 -2.64
C ARG A 65 12.17 9.98 -3.42
N ARG A 66 10.98 10.51 -3.23
CA ARG A 66 9.77 10.04 -3.90
C ARG A 66 9.95 9.93 -5.42
N ALA A 67 10.46 11.00 -6.06
CA ALA A 67 10.60 11.06 -7.51
C ALA A 67 11.44 9.90 -8.08
N GLU A 68 12.48 9.51 -7.37
CA GLU A 68 13.33 8.39 -7.72
C GLU A 68 12.60 7.04 -7.59
N ILE A 69 11.86 6.88 -6.50
CA ILE A 69 11.22 5.61 -6.18
C ILE A 69 9.99 5.36 -7.05
N VAL A 70 9.19 6.37 -7.34
CA VAL A 70 7.99 6.19 -8.19
C VAL A 70 8.31 5.90 -9.65
N ALA A 71 9.54 6.11 -10.08
CA ALA A 71 10.01 5.71 -11.40
C ALA A 71 10.25 4.20 -11.52
N LEU A 72 10.29 3.48 -10.40
CA LEU A 72 10.50 2.03 -10.38
C LEU A 72 9.18 1.28 -10.60
N PRO A 73 9.24 0.03 -11.07
CA PRO A 73 8.08 -0.86 -11.00
C PRO A 73 7.64 -1.08 -9.54
N ALA A 74 6.36 -1.01 -9.27
CA ALA A 74 5.79 -1.30 -7.95
C ALA A 74 5.13 -2.68 -7.96
N PHE A 75 5.43 -3.47 -6.94
CA PHE A 75 4.82 -4.76 -6.69
C PHE A 75 4.01 -4.65 -5.40
N VAL A 76 2.70 -4.85 -5.50
CA VAL A 76 1.79 -4.56 -4.40
C VAL A 76 0.83 -5.73 -4.14
N VAL A 77 0.22 -5.73 -2.98
CA VAL A 77 -0.85 -6.65 -2.63
C VAL A 77 -2.14 -5.86 -2.45
N GLY A 78 -3.15 -6.24 -3.24
CA GLY A 78 -4.51 -5.73 -3.12
C GLY A 78 -4.79 -4.43 -3.86
N GLY A 79 -6.09 -4.21 -4.11
CA GLY A 79 -6.58 -3.06 -4.88
C GLY A 79 -6.38 -1.72 -4.18
N ARG A 80 -6.46 -1.68 -2.85
CA ARG A 80 -6.24 -0.46 -2.07
C ARG A 80 -4.81 0.03 -2.15
N THR A 81 -3.86 -0.90 -2.07
CA THR A 81 -2.44 -0.57 -2.20
C THR A 81 -2.13 -0.12 -3.62
N SER A 82 -2.73 -0.76 -4.63
CA SER A 82 -2.59 -0.34 -6.02
C SER A 82 -3.10 1.08 -6.25
N GLU A 83 -4.26 1.41 -5.73
CA GLU A 83 -4.86 2.74 -5.83
C GLU A 83 -3.96 3.79 -5.17
N ALA A 84 -3.51 3.53 -3.95
CA ALA A 84 -2.60 4.43 -3.22
C ALA A 84 -1.26 4.60 -3.94
N ALA A 85 -0.73 3.54 -4.55
CA ALA A 85 0.50 3.62 -5.34
C ALA A 85 0.33 4.51 -6.57
N ARG A 86 -0.80 4.42 -7.29
CA ARG A 86 -1.10 5.31 -8.42
C ARG A 86 -1.17 6.76 -7.97
N GLU A 87 -1.87 7.04 -6.89
CA GLU A 87 -2.00 8.39 -6.32
C GLU A 87 -0.65 8.96 -5.90
N THR A 88 0.28 8.11 -5.47
CA THR A 88 1.63 8.51 -5.09
C THR A 88 2.50 8.83 -6.30
N GLY A 89 2.19 8.29 -7.48
CA GLY A 89 2.85 8.60 -8.73
C GLY A 89 3.50 7.42 -9.45
N PHE A 90 3.29 6.19 -9.00
CA PHE A 90 3.76 5.01 -9.73
C PHE A 90 2.95 4.80 -11.01
N ASP A 91 3.65 4.60 -12.13
CA ASP A 91 3.04 4.31 -13.43
C ASP A 91 2.98 2.81 -13.71
N HIS A 92 3.94 2.05 -13.20
CA HIS A 92 4.06 0.60 -13.43
C HIS A 92 3.75 -0.14 -12.14
N ILE A 93 2.52 -0.65 -12.03
CA ILE A 93 2.04 -1.32 -10.82
C ILE A 93 1.58 -2.72 -11.19
N THR A 94 2.14 -3.72 -10.52
CA THR A 94 1.70 -5.11 -10.61
C THR A 94 1.17 -5.54 -9.26
N SER A 95 -0.09 -5.98 -9.22
CA SER A 95 -0.75 -6.42 -7.98
C SER A 95 -0.85 -7.93 -7.93
N ALA A 96 -0.47 -8.50 -6.80
CA ALA A 96 -0.81 -9.87 -6.48
C ALA A 96 -2.17 -9.89 -5.77
N ASP A 97 -3.06 -10.77 -6.23
CA ASP A 97 -4.34 -11.00 -5.57
C ASP A 97 -4.14 -12.07 -4.50
N GLY A 98 -4.18 -11.67 -3.25
CA GLY A 98 -3.98 -12.60 -2.14
C GLY A 98 -3.08 -12.01 -1.07
N ASP A 99 -1.98 -12.67 -0.77
CA ASP A 99 -1.09 -12.31 0.33
C ASP A 99 0.35 -12.03 -0.14
N ALA A 100 1.23 -11.83 0.84
CA ALA A 100 2.65 -11.59 0.58
C ALA A 100 3.34 -12.78 -0.12
N ASP A 101 2.91 -13.99 0.14
CA ASP A 101 3.49 -15.18 -0.52
C ASP A 101 3.14 -15.21 -2.00
N ASP A 102 1.92 -14.80 -2.37
CA ASP A 102 1.53 -14.64 -3.76
C ASP A 102 2.38 -13.57 -4.47
N LEU A 103 2.69 -12.51 -3.76
CA LEU A 103 3.56 -11.45 -4.26
C LEU A 103 4.98 -11.95 -4.50
N VAL A 104 5.53 -12.75 -3.59
CA VAL A 104 6.86 -13.36 -3.76
C VAL A 104 6.88 -14.27 -4.98
N ARG A 105 5.85 -15.08 -5.19
CA ARG A 105 5.74 -15.93 -6.38
C ARG A 105 5.68 -15.11 -7.67
N LEU A 106 4.94 -14.02 -7.66
CA LEU A 106 4.83 -13.11 -8.80
C LEU A 106 6.18 -12.49 -9.15
N ILE A 107 6.91 -11.99 -8.17
CA ILE A 107 8.23 -11.38 -8.36
C ILE A 107 9.22 -12.39 -8.88
N LYS A 108 9.22 -13.62 -8.38
CA LYS A 108 10.07 -14.70 -8.88
C LYS A 108 9.84 -14.98 -10.37
N ARG A 109 8.57 -15.02 -10.80
CA ARG A 109 8.26 -15.22 -12.23
C ARG A 109 8.78 -14.08 -13.10
N GLN A 110 8.60 -12.84 -12.66
CA GLN A 110 9.08 -11.67 -13.40
C GLN A 110 10.60 -11.57 -13.42
N SER A 111 11.27 -11.86 -12.30
CA SER A 111 12.73 -11.90 -12.24
C SER A 111 13.31 -12.93 -13.22
N ALA A 112 12.72 -14.12 -13.28
CA ALA A 112 13.13 -15.16 -14.22
C ALA A 112 12.98 -14.70 -15.69
N THR A 113 11.91 -13.95 -15.99
CA THR A 113 11.69 -13.38 -17.31
C THR A 113 12.68 -12.25 -17.62
N ALA A 114 12.94 -11.38 -16.66
CA ALA A 114 13.83 -10.23 -16.84
C ALA A 114 15.31 -10.64 -17.00
N LEU A 115 15.71 -11.78 -16.47
CA LEU A 115 17.07 -12.32 -16.60
C LEU A 115 17.33 -12.97 -17.95
N LEU A 116 16.30 -13.15 -18.73
CA LEU A 116 16.42 -13.65 -20.10
C LEU A 116 16.73 -12.50 -21.07
#